data_6d213deec807cf9d4d9ffa11492919cb
#
_entry.id   6d213deec807cf9d4d9ffa11492919cb
#
_cell.length_a   1.000
_cell.length_b   1.000
_cell.length_c   1.000
_cell.angle_alpha   90.00
_cell.angle_beta   90.00
_cell.angle_gamma   90.00
#
_symmetry.space_group_name_H-M   'P 1'
#
loop_
_entity.id
_entity.type
_entity.pdbx_description
1 polymer ?
#
loop_
_entity_poly.entity_id
_entity_poly.type
_entity_poly.pdbx_seq_one_letter_code
_entity_poly.pdbx_strand_id
1 'polypeptide(L)'
;MIETSKLYLIRHAEVEKLEGYIPENNANAIINLDHLKILATYIPHNCTCYVSPLKRALQTAKALSKFTNFKELLIDNKLKEQNFGEWGGKKISSVWNEIKMFKKKHNFSFIYPELLPPRGDTFLDQCKRTASFIENLNLSNRKNLVIITHSGTIRAFLSYILNIDPNKAISIEISHLSITSFE
;
A
#
# COMPACT_ATOMS: atom_id res chain seq x y z
N MET A 1 14.86 -26.86 -13.35
CA MET A 1 13.79 -25.85 -13.46
C MET A 1 14.27 -24.61 -12.73
N ILE A 2 14.23 -23.43 -13.37
CA ILE A 2 14.50 -22.17 -12.68
C ILE A 2 13.30 -21.94 -11.77
N GLU A 3 13.48 -21.98 -10.45
CA GLU A 3 12.42 -21.64 -9.50
C GLU A 3 12.29 -20.11 -9.49
N THR A 4 11.20 -19.60 -10.04
CA THR A 4 10.87 -18.18 -10.00
C THR A 4 10.34 -17.79 -8.62
N SER A 5 10.72 -16.61 -8.14
CA SER A 5 10.18 -16.02 -6.91
C SER A 5 8.89 -15.30 -7.23
N LYS A 6 7.84 -15.56 -6.43
CA LYS A 6 6.55 -14.86 -6.60
C LYS A 6 6.31 -13.85 -5.47
N LEU A 7 5.94 -12.65 -5.86
CA LEU A 7 5.65 -11.54 -4.97
C LEU A 7 4.14 -11.30 -4.90
N TYR A 8 3.57 -11.27 -3.70
CA TYR A 8 2.16 -10.99 -3.44
C TYR A 8 2.03 -9.68 -2.67
N LEU A 9 1.54 -8.64 -3.32
CA LEU A 9 1.23 -7.36 -2.69
C LEU A 9 -0.23 -7.33 -2.27
N ILE A 10 -0.49 -7.15 -0.98
CA ILE A 10 -1.83 -7.12 -0.41
C ILE A 10 -2.11 -5.74 0.15
N ARG A 11 -3.18 -5.09 -0.30
CA ARG A 11 -3.66 -3.89 0.36
C ARG A 11 -4.34 -4.26 1.69
N HIS A 12 -4.02 -3.55 2.76
CA HIS A 12 -4.65 -3.72 4.07
C HIS A 12 -6.18 -3.70 4.00
N ALA A 13 -6.87 -4.23 5.01
CA ALA A 13 -8.31 -4.19 5.17
C ALA A 13 -8.85 -2.75 5.21
N GLU A 14 -10.14 -2.59 5.02
CA GLU A 14 -10.82 -1.29 5.09
C GLU A 14 -10.48 -0.55 6.39
N VAL A 15 -10.58 0.78 6.37
CA VAL A 15 -10.21 1.62 7.51
C VAL A 15 -11.42 2.36 8.07
N GLU A 16 -11.38 2.60 9.36
CA GLU A 16 -12.32 3.50 10.02
C GLU A 16 -12.10 4.92 9.47
N LYS A 17 -13.11 5.46 8.86
CA LYS A 17 -13.15 6.85 8.37
C LYS A 17 -14.58 7.37 8.33
N LEU A 18 -14.74 8.67 8.48
CA LEU A 18 -16.00 9.35 8.17
C LEU A 18 -16.17 9.45 6.65
N GLU A 19 -17.38 9.28 6.16
CA GLU A 19 -17.69 9.47 4.75
C GLU A 19 -17.34 10.91 4.31
N GLY A 20 -16.70 11.04 3.15
CA GLY A 20 -16.24 12.35 2.64
C GLY A 20 -14.98 12.90 3.31
N TYR A 21 -14.32 12.13 4.18
CA TYR A 21 -13.06 12.52 4.83
C TYR A 21 -11.87 11.70 4.31
N ILE A 22 -10.69 12.31 4.32
CA ILE A 22 -9.43 11.60 4.18
C ILE A 22 -9.20 10.80 5.46
N PRO A 23 -8.83 9.51 5.40
CA PRO A 23 -8.54 8.75 6.61
C PRO A 23 -7.41 9.40 7.43
N GLU A 24 -7.47 9.23 8.73
CA GLU A 24 -6.35 9.57 9.61
C GLU A 24 -5.07 8.85 9.13
N ASN A 25 -3.92 9.53 9.26
CA ASN A 25 -2.64 8.96 8.78
C ASN A 25 -2.35 7.56 9.34
N ASN A 26 -2.81 7.29 10.56
CA ASN A 26 -2.63 5.99 11.21
C ASN A 26 -3.96 5.39 11.71
N ALA A 27 -5.00 5.45 10.87
CA ALA A 27 -6.32 4.89 11.15
C ALA A 27 -6.27 3.38 11.40
N ASN A 28 -7.23 2.88 12.20
CA ASN A 28 -7.42 1.46 12.43
C ASN A 28 -8.04 0.76 11.22
N ALA A 29 -7.82 -0.56 11.11
CA ALA A 29 -8.48 -1.41 10.14
C ALA A 29 -9.82 -1.93 10.68
N ILE A 30 -10.80 -2.03 9.80
CA ILE A 30 -12.05 -2.78 10.01
C ILE A 30 -11.78 -4.22 9.59
N ILE A 31 -11.72 -5.14 10.56
CA ILE A 31 -11.35 -6.53 10.31
C ILE A 31 -12.61 -7.39 10.10
N ASN A 32 -12.76 -7.91 8.88
CA ASN A 32 -13.72 -8.94 8.56
C ASN A 32 -12.97 -10.29 8.42
N LEU A 33 -13.22 -11.22 9.34
CA LEU A 33 -12.51 -12.51 9.38
C LEU A 33 -12.87 -13.42 8.21
N ASP A 34 -14.10 -13.37 7.70
CA ASP A 34 -14.52 -14.20 6.56
C ASP A 34 -13.80 -13.78 5.28
N HIS A 35 -13.67 -12.48 5.04
CA HIS A 35 -12.89 -11.97 3.91
C HIS A 35 -11.42 -12.36 4.01
N LEU A 36 -10.83 -12.30 5.22
CA LEU A 36 -9.44 -12.71 5.44
C LEU A 36 -9.24 -14.21 5.28
N LYS A 37 -10.21 -15.02 5.68
CA LYS A 37 -10.19 -16.48 5.46
C LYS A 37 -10.17 -16.81 3.97
N ILE A 38 -10.99 -16.12 3.17
CA ILE A 38 -11.00 -16.27 1.72
C ILE A 38 -9.66 -15.80 1.14
N LEU A 39 -9.17 -14.62 1.54
CA LEU A 39 -7.88 -14.08 1.08
C LEU A 39 -6.72 -15.07 1.34
N ALA A 40 -6.73 -15.73 2.49
CA ALA A 40 -5.69 -16.69 2.88
C ALA A 40 -5.58 -17.88 1.91
N THR A 41 -6.65 -18.26 1.19
CA THR A 41 -6.61 -19.34 0.21
C THR A 41 -5.83 -19.00 -1.07
N TYR A 42 -5.56 -17.72 -1.32
CA TYR A 42 -4.85 -17.23 -2.52
C TYR A 42 -3.39 -16.90 -2.26
N ILE A 43 -2.92 -17.02 -1.03
CA ILE A 43 -1.52 -16.68 -0.68
C ILE A 43 -0.77 -17.92 -0.18
N PRO A 44 0.57 -17.96 -0.38
CA PRO A 44 1.35 -19.12 0.03
C PRO A 44 1.46 -19.21 1.53
N HIS A 45 1.43 -20.45 2.04
CA HIS A 45 1.78 -20.75 3.42
C HIS A 45 3.30 -20.79 3.62
N ASN A 46 3.74 -20.61 4.86
CA ASN A 46 5.15 -20.75 5.28
C ASN A 46 6.12 -19.86 4.50
N CYS A 47 5.68 -18.64 4.18
CA CYS A 47 6.46 -17.63 3.46
C CYS A 47 6.85 -16.46 4.38
N THR A 48 7.83 -15.66 3.94
CA THR A 48 8.15 -14.39 4.61
C THR A 48 7.09 -13.34 4.26
N CYS A 49 6.58 -12.65 5.28
CA CYS A 49 5.66 -11.53 5.14
C CYS A 49 6.33 -10.24 5.58
N TYR A 50 6.46 -9.28 4.68
CA TYR A 50 6.78 -7.90 5.03
C TYR A 50 5.50 -7.11 5.29
N VAL A 51 5.54 -6.21 6.26
CA VAL A 51 4.36 -5.42 6.61
C VAL A 51 4.71 -3.96 6.89
N SER A 52 3.86 -3.06 6.40
CA SER A 52 3.95 -1.65 6.76
C SER A 52 3.72 -1.46 8.26
N PRO A 53 4.45 -0.55 8.95
CA PRO A 53 4.27 -0.29 10.37
C PRO A 53 2.97 0.45 10.72
N LEU A 54 2.17 0.90 9.74
CA LEU A 54 0.90 1.57 10.03
C LEU A 54 -0.12 0.58 10.59
N LYS A 55 -0.89 1.01 11.60
CA LYS A 55 -1.83 0.18 12.38
C LYS A 55 -2.69 -0.72 11.50
N ARG A 56 -3.33 -0.17 10.46
CA ARG A 56 -4.21 -0.92 9.56
C ARG A 56 -3.52 -2.10 8.86
N ALA A 57 -2.25 -1.95 8.47
CA ALA A 57 -1.49 -3.03 7.86
C ALA A 57 -1.09 -4.09 8.89
N LEU A 58 -0.62 -3.67 10.07
CA LEU A 58 -0.29 -4.58 11.17
C LEU A 58 -1.50 -5.37 11.66
N GLN A 59 -2.65 -4.71 11.82
CA GLN A 59 -3.90 -5.35 12.22
C GLN A 59 -4.37 -6.36 11.18
N THR A 60 -4.26 -6.03 9.88
CA THR A 60 -4.55 -6.95 8.78
C THR A 60 -3.63 -8.16 8.81
N ALA A 61 -2.31 -7.95 8.95
CA ALA A 61 -1.33 -9.03 9.04
C ALA A 61 -1.59 -9.96 10.23
N LYS A 62 -1.82 -9.38 11.42
CA LYS A 62 -2.14 -10.14 12.64
C LYS A 62 -3.43 -10.97 12.49
N ALA A 63 -4.46 -10.40 11.86
CA ALA A 63 -5.72 -11.12 11.66
C ALA A 63 -5.56 -12.21 10.59
N LEU A 64 -4.82 -11.95 9.50
CA LEU A 64 -4.54 -12.92 8.44
C LEU A 64 -3.69 -14.11 8.94
N SER A 65 -2.76 -13.88 9.89
CA SER A 65 -1.96 -14.94 10.51
C SER A 65 -2.77 -16.01 11.26
N LYS A 66 -4.08 -15.80 11.46
CA LYS A 66 -4.97 -16.83 12.01
C LYS A 66 -5.34 -17.90 10.97
N PHE A 67 -5.20 -17.60 9.68
CA PHE A 67 -5.64 -18.45 8.57
C PHE A 67 -4.47 -18.89 7.68
N THR A 68 -3.31 -18.22 7.77
CA THR A 68 -2.09 -18.60 7.06
C THR A 68 -0.91 -18.57 8.02
N ASN A 69 0.08 -19.43 7.78
CA ASN A 69 1.29 -19.47 8.59
C ASN A 69 2.42 -18.70 7.89
N PHE A 70 2.77 -17.54 8.42
CA PHE A 70 3.97 -16.83 7.98
C PHE A 70 5.20 -17.37 8.71
N LYS A 71 6.26 -17.70 7.98
CA LYS A 71 7.55 -18.12 8.56
C LYS A 71 8.18 -16.97 9.36
N GLU A 72 8.09 -15.77 8.81
CA GLU A 72 8.60 -14.54 9.40
C GLU A 72 7.63 -13.40 9.08
N LEU A 73 7.47 -12.47 10.03
CA LEU A 73 6.73 -11.24 9.85
C LEU A 73 7.68 -10.07 10.13
N LEU A 74 8.08 -9.35 9.08
CA LEU A 74 9.10 -8.30 9.10
C LEU A 74 8.45 -6.94 8.87
N ILE A 75 8.67 -6.01 9.79
CA ILE A 75 8.16 -4.64 9.67
C ILE A 75 9.19 -3.78 8.95
N ASP A 76 8.77 -3.09 7.87
CA ASP A 76 9.64 -2.17 7.14
C ASP A 76 8.98 -0.80 6.95
N ASN A 77 9.70 0.25 7.37
CA ASN A 77 9.26 1.64 7.25
C ASN A 77 9.12 2.14 5.80
N LYS A 78 9.82 1.52 4.86
CA LYS A 78 9.74 1.85 3.43
C LYS A 78 8.38 1.47 2.82
N LEU A 79 7.62 0.60 3.49
CA LEU A 79 6.28 0.16 3.07
C LEU A 79 5.15 1.06 3.56
N LYS A 80 5.43 2.18 4.25
CA LYS A 80 4.41 3.14 4.67
C LYS A 80 3.68 3.74 3.46
N GLU A 81 2.41 4.07 3.65
CA GLU A 81 1.64 4.87 2.71
C GLU A 81 2.22 6.29 2.61
N GLN A 82 1.89 7.00 1.54
CA GLN A 82 2.11 8.44 1.43
C GLN A 82 1.56 9.12 2.70
N ASN A 83 2.36 9.99 3.27
CA ASN A 83 1.93 10.79 4.41
C ASN A 83 1.16 12.02 3.91
N PHE A 84 -0.14 12.05 4.15
CA PHE A 84 -0.98 13.20 3.81
C PHE A 84 -0.84 14.38 4.79
N GLY A 85 0.07 14.30 5.77
CA GLY A 85 0.40 15.38 6.68
C GLY A 85 -0.84 15.95 7.36
N GLU A 86 -1.04 17.28 7.24
CA GLU A 86 -2.18 17.97 7.82
C GLU A 86 -3.52 17.72 7.10
N TRP A 87 -3.53 17.00 5.98
CA TRP A 87 -4.78 16.63 5.30
C TRP A 87 -5.42 15.35 5.86
N GLY A 88 -4.67 14.55 6.62
CA GLY A 88 -5.23 13.42 7.35
C GLY A 88 -6.37 13.85 8.28
N GLY A 89 -7.53 13.17 8.20
CA GLY A 89 -8.73 13.50 8.98
C GLY A 89 -9.52 14.71 8.48
N LYS A 90 -9.08 15.43 7.43
CA LYS A 90 -9.84 16.57 6.86
C LYS A 90 -10.92 16.11 5.87
N LYS A 91 -11.95 16.97 5.69
CA LYS A 91 -12.93 16.78 4.60
C LYS A 91 -12.26 16.87 3.24
N ILE A 92 -12.58 15.93 2.36
CA ILE A 92 -12.09 15.90 0.99
C ILE A 92 -12.40 17.20 0.25
N SER A 93 -13.62 17.77 0.45
CA SER A 93 -14.03 19.04 -0.17
C SER A 93 -13.15 20.23 0.26
N SER A 94 -12.72 20.27 1.52
CA SER A 94 -11.82 21.33 2.01
C SER A 94 -10.44 21.20 1.36
N VAL A 95 -9.88 19.98 1.31
CA VAL A 95 -8.61 19.71 0.66
C VAL A 95 -8.67 19.98 -0.86
N TRP A 96 -9.80 19.67 -1.51
CA TRP A 96 -10.03 20.04 -2.91
C TRP A 96 -9.91 21.53 -3.16
N ASN A 97 -10.47 22.36 -2.26
CA ASN A 97 -10.37 23.82 -2.41
C ASN A 97 -8.92 24.31 -2.27
N GLU A 98 -8.14 23.70 -1.39
CA GLU A 98 -6.69 23.97 -1.30
C GLU A 98 -5.98 23.55 -2.60
N ILE A 99 -6.25 22.35 -3.13
CA ILE A 99 -5.61 21.79 -4.34
C ILE A 99 -5.98 22.59 -5.60
N LYS A 100 -7.20 23.12 -5.72
CA LYS A 100 -7.65 23.92 -6.87
C LYS A 100 -6.79 25.16 -7.11
N MET A 101 -6.11 25.66 -6.08
CA MET A 101 -5.16 26.76 -6.22
C MET A 101 -3.90 26.38 -7.01
N PHE A 102 -3.57 25.07 -7.03
CA PHE A 102 -2.51 24.56 -7.89
C PHE A 102 -3.09 24.29 -9.27
N LYS A 103 -2.56 24.95 -10.31
CA LYS A 103 -3.07 24.90 -11.72
C LYS A 103 -2.99 23.51 -12.37
N LYS A 104 -2.44 22.50 -11.70
CA LYS A 104 -2.25 21.14 -12.20
C LYS A 104 -3.38 20.24 -11.70
N LYS A 105 -3.97 19.46 -12.61
CA LYS A 105 -5.03 18.49 -12.30
C LYS A 105 -4.66 17.13 -12.87
N HIS A 106 -5.08 16.06 -12.21
CA HIS A 106 -5.04 14.71 -12.73
C HIS A 106 -6.46 14.24 -13.10
N ASN A 107 -6.62 13.61 -14.28
CA ASN A 107 -7.96 13.26 -14.78
C ASN A 107 -8.63 12.13 -13.97
N PHE A 108 -7.85 11.22 -13.40
CA PHE A 108 -8.33 9.99 -12.75
C PHE A 108 -7.84 9.83 -11.31
N SER A 109 -7.23 10.86 -10.73
CA SER A 109 -6.74 10.81 -9.35
C SER A 109 -7.10 12.09 -8.61
N PHE A 110 -7.39 11.93 -7.32
CA PHE A 110 -7.60 13.07 -6.39
C PHE A 110 -6.34 13.93 -6.25
N ILE A 111 -5.17 13.34 -6.37
CA ILE A 111 -3.87 14.00 -6.26
C ILE A 111 -3.05 13.73 -7.53
N TYR A 112 -2.04 14.54 -7.76
CA TYR A 112 -1.00 14.30 -8.76
C TYR A 112 0.34 14.00 -8.07
N PRO A 113 1.30 13.33 -8.75
CA PRO A 113 2.47 12.75 -8.09
C PRO A 113 3.36 13.73 -7.31
N GLU A 114 3.48 14.97 -7.78
CA GLU A 114 4.31 16.00 -7.16
C GLU A 114 3.59 16.81 -6.08
N LEU A 115 2.30 16.54 -5.85
CA LEU A 115 1.53 17.29 -4.86
C LEU A 115 2.05 16.99 -3.45
N LEU A 116 2.53 18.05 -2.79
CA LEU A 116 3.07 17.98 -1.43
C LEU A 116 2.04 18.47 -0.42
N PRO A 117 1.43 17.59 0.37
CA PRO A 117 0.59 17.98 1.51
C PRO A 117 1.41 18.74 2.57
N PRO A 118 0.83 19.71 3.29
CA PRO A 118 1.54 20.36 4.39
C PRO A 118 2.01 19.34 5.43
N ARG A 119 3.30 19.33 5.75
CA ARG A 119 3.97 18.36 6.64
C ARG A 119 3.84 16.89 6.20
N GLY A 120 3.57 16.66 4.93
CA GLY A 120 3.47 15.32 4.33
C GLY A 120 4.63 15.00 3.41
N ASP A 121 4.42 14.01 2.54
CA ASP A 121 5.32 13.65 1.44
C ASP A 121 4.56 13.57 0.12
N THR A 122 5.28 13.58 -1.00
CA THR A 122 4.70 13.42 -2.33
C THR A 122 4.57 11.94 -2.68
N PHE A 123 3.76 11.61 -3.70
CA PHE A 123 3.74 10.27 -4.27
C PHE A 123 5.10 9.92 -4.91
N LEU A 124 5.84 10.89 -5.44
CA LEU A 124 7.21 10.67 -5.96
C LEU A 124 8.18 10.26 -4.84
N ASP A 125 8.05 10.83 -3.63
CA ASP A 125 8.88 10.42 -2.49
C ASP A 125 8.53 9.00 -2.04
N GLN A 126 7.24 8.63 -2.10
CA GLN A 126 6.81 7.26 -1.87
C GLN A 126 7.38 6.30 -2.93
N CYS A 127 7.39 6.68 -4.23
CA CYS A 127 8.00 5.88 -5.28
C CYS A 127 9.50 5.65 -5.02
N LYS A 128 10.25 6.68 -4.65
CA LYS A 128 11.68 6.55 -4.29
C LYS A 128 11.89 5.61 -3.11
N ARG A 129 11.08 5.74 -2.07
CA ARG A 129 11.15 4.89 -0.88
C ARG A 129 10.84 3.43 -1.21
N THR A 130 9.85 3.19 -2.05
CA THR A 130 9.45 1.85 -2.51
C THR A 130 10.53 1.24 -3.40
N ALA A 131 11.11 1.99 -4.34
CA ALA A 131 12.25 1.55 -5.17
C ALA A 131 13.40 1.08 -4.29
N SER A 132 13.80 1.88 -3.30
CA SER A 132 14.83 1.50 -2.33
C SER A 132 14.48 0.25 -1.51
N PHE A 133 13.21 -0.05 -1.26
CA PHE A 133 12.82 -1.33 -0.66
C PHE A 133 13.05 -2.49 -1.62
N ILE A 134 12.61 -2.35 -2.88
CA ILE A 134 12.71 -3.42 -3.90
C ILE A 134 14.16 -3.75 -4.19
N GLU A 135 15.03 -2.75 -4.38
CA GLU A 135 16.45 -2.91 -4.66
C GLU A 135 17.22 -3.63 -3.53
N ASN A 136 16.77 -3.46 -2.29
CA ASN A 136 17.35 -4.13 -1.12
C ASN A 136 16.66 -5.47 -0.79
N LEU A 137 15.65 -5.87 -1.57
CA LEU A 137 14.94 -7.12 -1.35
C LEU A 137 15.75 -8.30 -1.85
N ASN A 138 16.26 -9.12 -0.92
CA ASN A 138 16.99 -10.31 -1.29
C ASN A 138 16.03 -11.44 -1.68
N LEU A 139 15.93 -11.71 -2.97
CA LEU A 139 15.08 -12.76 -3.54
C LEU A 139 15.79 -14.12 -3.70
N SER A 140 17.14 -14.17 -3.56
CA SER A 140 17.97 -15.32 -3.94
C SER A 140 17.60 -16.63 -3.22
N ASN A 141 16.98 -16.57 -2.05
CA ASN A 141 16.61 -17.74 -1.23
C ASN A 141 15.12 -17.79 -0.87
N ARG A 142 14.27 -17.01 -1.54
CA ARG A 142 12.86 -16.85 -1.14
C ARG A 142 11.95 -17.11 -2.32
N LYS A 143 11.27 -18.27 -2.31
CA LYS A 143 10.35 -18.69 -3.38
C LYS A 143 9.11 -17.79 -3.47
N ASN A 144 8.58 -17.36 -2.33
CA ASN A 144 7.35 -16.56 -2.25
C ASN A 144 7.50 -15.49 -1.18
N LEU A 145 7.08 -14.28 -1.50
CA LEU A 145 7.02 -13.15 -0.57
C LEU A 145 5.63 -12.56 -0.52
N VAL A 146 5.14 -12.31 0.68
CA VAL A 146 3.91 -11.55 0.91
C VAL A 146 4.28 -10.18 1.45
N ILE A 147 3.65 -9.12 0.93
CA ILE A 147 3.80 -7.76 1.43
C ILE A 147 2.43 -7.18 1.72
N ILE A 148 2.15 -6.87 2.98
CA ILE A 148 0.90 -6.23 3.39
C ILE A 148 1.15 -4.73 3.55
N THR A 149 0.54 -3.96 2.67
CA THR A 149 0.82 -2.52 2.54
C THR A 149 -0.41 -1.73 2.10
N HIS A 150 -0.24 -0.68 1.33
CA HIS A 150 -1.23 0.35 1.00
C HIS A 150 -1.38 0.53 -0.51
N SER A 151 -2.47 1.18 -0.93
CA SER A 151 -2.73 1.42 -2.35
C SER A 151 -1.65 2.25 -3.04
N GLY A 152 -1.17 3.33 -2.42
CA GLY A 152 -0.10 4.15 -2.98
C GLY A 152 1.22 3.38 -3.08
N THR A 153 1.57 2.60 -2.04
CA THR A 153 2.77 1.75 -2.08
C THR A 153 2.68 0.71 -3.19
N ILE A 154 1.52 0.04 -3.37
CA ILE A 154 1.33 -0.94 -4.47
C ILE A 154 1.46 -0.25 -5.83
N ARG A 155 0.89 0.94 -6.02
CA ARG A 155 1.07 1.75 -7.23
C ARG A 155 2.55 2.10 -7.48
N ALA A 156 3.30 2.39 -6.42
CA ALA A 156 4.74 2.64 -6.51
C ALA A 156 5.52 1.37 -6.93
N PHE A 157 5.13 0.18 -6.44
CA PHE A 157 5.65 -1.11 -6.93
C PHE A 157 5.36 -1.30 -8.42
N LEU A 158 4.11 -1.05 -8.85
CA LEU A 158 3.72 -1.14 -10.27
C LEU A 158 4.53 -0.18 -11.13
N SER A 159 4.69 1.08 -10.66
CA SER A 159 5.51 2.08 -11.35
C SER A 159 6.95 1.60 -11.55
N TYR A 160 7.59 1.06 -10.51
CA TYR A 160 8.96 0.60 -10.56
C TYR A 160 9.13 -0.67 -11.42
N ILE A 161 8.37 -1.73 -11.12
CA ILE A 161 8.55 -3.05 -11.73
C ILE A 161 8.17 -3.04 -13.22
N LEU A 162 7.08 -2.33 -13.59
CA LEU A 162 6.58 -2.26 -14.95
C LEU A 162 7.08 -1.04 -15.72
N ASN A 163 7.95 -0.23 -15.12
CA ASN A 163 8.43 1.05 -15.68
C ASN A 163 7.30 1.97 -16.15
N ILE A 164 6.23 2.06 -15.34
CA ILE A 164 5.09 2.92 -15.63
C ILE A 164 5.35 4.29 -15.00
N ASP A 165 5.10 5.36 -15.76
CA ASP A 165 5.14 6.73 -15.26
C ASP A 165 4.28 6.88 -13.99
N PRO A 166 4.82 7.43 -12.87
CA PRO A 166 4.08 7.65 -11.65
C PRO A 166 2.74 8.38 -11.84
N ASN A 167 2.68 9.28 -12.83
CA ASN A 167 1.46 9.99 -13.19
C ASN A 167 0.36 9.06 -13.77
N LYS A 168 0.75 7.95 -14.39
CA LYS A 168 -0.18 6.90 -14.82
C LYS A 168 -0.49 5.93 -13.68
N ALA A 169 0.54 5.52 -12.94
CA ALA A 169 0.40 4.56 -11.85
C ALA A 169 -0.56 5.04 -10.76
N ILE A 170 -0.57 6.33 -10.43
CA ILE A 170 -1.41 6.92 -9.37
C ILE A 170 -2.92 6.73 -9.63
N SER A 171 -3.33 6.53 -10.89
CA SER A 171 -4.74 6.33 -11.29
C SER A 171 -5.21 4.88 -11.20
N ILE A 172 -4.30 3.92 -10.97
CA ILE A 172 -4.68 2.51 -10.90
C ILE A 172 -5.48 2.27 -9.62
N GLU A 173 -6.66 1.67 -9.75
CA GLU A 173 -7.46 1.29 -8.61
C GLU A 173 -6.90 0.03 -7.95
N ILE A 174 -6.70 0.11 -6.64
CA ILE A 174 -6.27 -1.02 -5.80
C ILE A 174 -7.29 -1.16 -4.68
N SER A 175 -8.15 -2.17 -4.74
CA SER A 175 -9.19 -2.41 -3.74
C SER A 175 -8.63 -2.95 -2.42
N HIS A 176 -9.31 -2.71 -1.28
CA HIS A 176 -8.95 -3.30 0.01
C HIS A 176 -8.95 -4.84 -0.08
N LEU A 177 -7.98 -5.49 0.57
CA LEU A 177 -7.75 -6.94 0.55
C LEU A 177 -7.53 -7.53 -0.86
N SER A 178 -7.29 -6.69 -1.88
CA SER A 178 -6.87 -7.18 -3.19
C SER A 178 -5.43 -7.70 -3.16
N ILE A 179 -5.12 -8.62 -4.07
CA ILE A 179 -3.78 -9.15 -4.32
C ILE A 179 -3.31 -8.66 -5.69
N THR A 180 -2.12 -8.07 -5.73
CA THR A 180 -1.35 -7.84 -6.96
C THR A 180 -0.14 -8.74 -6.91
N SER A 181 0.09 -9.58 -7.92
CA SER A 181 1.22 -10.53 -7.90
C SER A 181 2.13 -10.37 -9.10
N PHE A 182 3.42 -10.65 -8.88
CA PHE A 182 4.48 -10.71 -9.89
C PHE A 182 5.20 -12.05 -9.78
N GLU A 183 5.61 -12.59 -10.93
CA GLU A 183 6.35 -13.84 -11.08
C GLU A 183 7.53 -13.69 -12.02
#